data_296e33a9aa5bb7ac199ee1745962aaba
#
_entry.id   296e33a9aa5bb7ac199ee1745962aaba
#
_cell.length_a   1.000
_cell.length_b   1.000
_cell.length_c   1.000
_cell.angle_alpha   90.00
_cell.angle_beta   90.00
_cell.angle_gamma   90.00
#
_symmetry.space_group_name_H-M   'P 1'
#
loop_
_entity.id
_entity.type
_entity.pdbx_description
1 polymer ?
#
loop_
_entity_poly.entity_id
_entity_poly.type
_entity_poly.pdbx_seq_one_letter_code
_entity_poly.pdbx_strand_id
1 'polypeptide(L)'
;MWKDYSSGFIKNNKASSLSIMAAALIAALFLSFLCTLFYNFWMDETARIILEDGDWDGRITGEISELQLSTIKSFANVEKAVINNALSGAKGTIVDIYFYNRRVAYQDMPLIAERLGLEENAVSYNTLLLSQYLIHDPNAKQPPMLL
;
A
#
# COMPACT_ATOMS: atom_id res chain seq x y z
N MET A 1 36.43 -21.61 24.50
CA MET A 1 36.41 -22.74 23.52
C MET A 1 36.20 -22.30 22.09
N TRP A 2 35.06 -21.70 21.72
CA TRP A 2 34.83 -21.26 20.32
C TRP A 2 35.77 -20.13 19.84
N LYS A 3 36.13 -19.19 20.72
CA LYS A 3 37.06 -18.09 20.41
C LYS A 3 38.47 -18.57 20.10
N ASP A 4 38.94 -19.59 20.83
CA ASP A 4 40.30 -20.13 20.64
C ASP A 4 40.38 -20.96 19.38
N TYR A 5 39.32 -21.71 19.05
CA TYR A 5 39.23 -22.47 17.80
C TYR A 5 39.20 -21.57 16.58
N SER A 6 38.37 -20.56 16.59
CA SER A 6 38.27 -19.60 15.46
C SER A 6 39.56 -18.79 15.27
N SER A 7 40.20 -18.39 16.35
CA SER A 7 41.49 -17.69 16.31
C SER A 7 42.60 -18.58 15.74
N GLY A 8 42.66 -19.86 16.16
CA GLY A 8 43.60 -20.84 15.64
C GLY A 8 43.40 -21.15 14.16
N PHE A 9 42.15 -21.27 13.73
CA PHE A 9 41.78 -21.51 12.32
C PHE A 9 42.22 -20.35 11.42
N ILE A 10 41.92 -19.11 11.80
CA ILE A 10 42.31 -17.89 11.06
C ILE A 10 43.82 -17.78 10.94
N LYS A 11 44.55 -18.09 12.02
CA LYS A 11 46.01 -17.95 12.06
C LYS A 11 46.71 -18.99 11.16
N ASN A 12 46.17 -20.19 11.06
CA ASN A 12 46.76 -21.29 10.29
C ASN A 12 46.32 -21.33 8.82
N ASN A 13 45.12 -20.73 8.48
CA ASN A 13 44.57 -20.73 7.12
C ASN A 13 44.26 -19.32 6.63
N LYS A 14 45.27 -18.46 6.61
CA LYS A 14 45.11 -17.02 6.25
C LYS A 14 44.45 -16.82 4.90
N ALA A 15 44.88 -17.58 3.86
CA ALA A 15 44.33 -17.46 2.51
C ALA A 15 42.86 -17.84 2.43
N SER A 16 42.46 -18.94 3.09
CA SER A 16 41.07 -19.40 3.14
C SER A 16 40.19 -18.42 3.92
N SER A 17 40.68 -17.92 5.05
CA SER A 17 39.96 -16.93 5.85
C SER A 17 39.76 -15.61 5.10
N LEU A 18 40.77 -15.16 4.35
CA LEU A 18 40.67 -13.96 3.52
C LEU A 18 39.62 -14.14 2.40
N SER A 19 39.61 -15.30 1.75
CA SER A 19 38.61 -15.63 0.71
C SER A 19 37.18 -15.61 1.26
N ILE A 20 36.96 -16.19 2.44
CA ILE A 20 35.65 -16.23 3.09
C ILE A 20 35.21 -14.79 3.46
N MET A 21 36.12 -13.96 4.00
CA MET A 21 35.81 -12.57 4.31
C MET A 21 35.47 -11.78 3.06
N ALA A 22 36.24 -11.95 1.99
CA ALA A 22 36.00 -11.28 0.71
C ALA A 22 34.65 -11.69 0.12
N ALA A 23 34.34 -12.99 0.13
CA ALA A 23 33.04 -13.49 -0.35
C ALA A 23 31.86 -12.94 0.48
N ALA A 24 31.99 -12.90 1.81
CA ALA A 24 30.97 -12.33 2.68
C ALA A 24 30.76 -10.82 2.42
N LEU A 25 31.83 -10.09 2.19
CA LEU A 25 31.78 -8.66 1.89
C LEU A 25 31.10 -8.40 0.52
N ILE A 26 31.45 -9.17 -0.49
CA ILE A 26 30.81 -9.08 -1.82
C ILE A 26 29.32 -9.41 -1.71
N ALA A 27 28.97 -10.48 -0.97
CA ALA A 27 27.56 -10.86 -0.77
C ALA A 27 26.77 -9.77 -0.04
N ALA A 28 27.36 -9.15 0.99
CA ALA A 28 26.73 -8.05 1.72
C ALA A 28 26.49 -6.82 0.85
N LEU A 29 27.50 -6.44 0.03
CA LEU A 29 27.39 -5.33 -0.93
C LEU A 29 26.31 -5.60 -1.97
N PHE A 30 26.27 -6.82 -2.51
CA PHE A 30 25.26 -7.20 -3.50
C PHE A 30 23.85 -7.17 -2.90
N LEU A 31 23.68 -7.71 -1.70
CA LEU A 31 22.38 -7.66 -1.00
C LEU A 31 21.94 -6.22 -0.72
N SER A 32 22.85 -5.36 -0.25
CA SER A 32 22.57 -3.95 -0.03
C SER A 32 22.15 -3.23 -1.31
N PHE A 33 22.83 -3.52 -2.42
CA PHE A 33 22.48 -2.98 -3.72
C PHE A 33 21.09 -3.43 -4.18
N LEU A 34 20.75 -4.71 -4.05
CA LEU A 34 19.41 -5.23 -4.37
C LEU A 34 18.33 -4.56 -3.50
N CYS A 35 18.56 -4.43 -2.20
CA CYS A 35 17.59 -3.76 -1.30
C CYS A 35 17.35 -2.30 -1.73
N THR A 36 18.41 -1.59 -2.13
CA THR A 36 18.31 -0.20 -2.60
C THR A 36 17.54 -0.13 -3.93
N LEU A 37 17.80 -1.05 -4.86
CA LEU A 37 17.05 -1.12 -6.13
C LEU A 37 15.57 -1.38 -5.90
N PHE A 38 15.22 -2.36 -5.05
CA PHE A 38 13.83 -2.67 -4.73
C PHE A 38 13.14 -1.49 -4.05
N TYR A 39 13.81 -0.82 -3.12
CA TYR A 39 13.26 0.36 -2.46
C TYR A 39 12.98 1.50 -3.45
N ASN A 40 13.94 1.81 -4.33
CA ASN A 40 13.76 2.85 -5.33
C ASN A 40 12.65 2.50 -6.33
N PHE A 41 12.61 1.25 -6.80
CA PHE A 41 11.53 0.79 -7.69
C PHE A 41 10.15 0.91 -7.02
N TRP A 42 10.04 0.50 -5.76
CA TRP A 42 8.82 0.63 -4.99
C TRP A 42 8.37 2.09 -4.83
N MET A 43 9.31 2.98 -4.52
CA MET A 43 9.02 4.41 -4.38
C MET A 43 8.56 5.05 -5.70
N ASP A 44 9.23 4.70 -6.80
CA ASP A 44 8.90 5.20 -8.14
C ASP A 44 7.52 4.71 -8.59
N GLU A 45 7.22 3.43 -8.42
CA GLU A 45 5.91 2.85 -8.75
C GLU A 45 4.78 3.46 -7.91
N THR A 46 5.03 3.67 -6.61
CA THR A 46 4.08 4.34 -5.72
C THR A 46 3.82 5.78 -6.17
N ALA A 47 4.86 6.52 -6.48
CA ALA A 47 4.73 7.89 -6.98
C ALA A 47 3.98 7.94 -8.32
N ARG A 48 4.22 6.98 -9.21
CA ARG A 48 3.52 6.87 -10.50
C ARG A 48 2.02 6.62 -10.30
N ILE A 49 1.64 5.68 -9.43
CA ILE A 49 0.23 5.39 -9.14
C ILE A 49 -0.47 6.61 -8.55
N ILE A 50 0.18 7.34 -7.63
CA ILE A 50 -0.38 8.56 -7.05
C ILE A 50 -0.57 9.65 -8.12
N LEU A 51 0.35 9.76 -9.07
CA LEU A 51 0.25 10.74 -10.16
C LEU A 51 -0.82 10.40 -11.19
N GLU A 52 -1.01 9.11 -11.50
CA GLU A 52 -1.97 8.64 -12.50
C GLU A 52 -3.39 8.51 -11.94
N ASP A 53 -3.54 7.90 -10.77
CA ASP A 53 -4.84 7.56 -10.16
C ASP A 53 -5.27 8.54 -9.06
N GLY A 54 -4.34 9.25 -8.44
CA GLY A 54 -4.55 10.11 -7.29
C GLY A 54 -4.32 9.42 -5.95
N ASP A 55 -4.21 10.20 -4.90
CA ASP A 55 -3.97 9.75 -3.51
C ASP A 55 -5.30 9.63 -2.72
N TRP A 56 -6.31 9.04 -3.34
CA TRP A 56 -7.59 8.77 -2.67
C TRP A 56 -7.54 7.44 -1.91
N ASP A 57 -8.35 7.31 -0.88
CA ASP A 57 -8.41 6.09 -0.06
C ASP A 57 -9.56 5.17 -0.50
N GLY A 58 -10.72 5.77 -0.78
CA GLY A 58 -11.89 5.08 -1.30
C GLY A 58 -12.53 5.88 -2.42
N ARG A 59 -13.17 5.20 -3.35
CA ARG A 59 -13.86 5.81 -4.48
C ARG A 59 -15.25 5.21 -4.60
N ILE A 60 -16.24 6.06 -4.79
CA ILE A 60 -17.62 5.66 -5.07
C ILE A 60 -17.98 6.12 -6.46
N THR A 61 -18.52 5.18 -7.25
CA THR A 61 -18.98 5.45 -8.62
C THR A 61 -20.49 5.25 -8.69
N GLY A 62 -21.23 6.26 -9.13
CA GLY A 62 -22.70 6.16 -9.28
C GLY A 62 -23.34 7.52 -9.46
N GLU A 63 -24.68 7.56 -9.48
CA GLU A 63 -25.43 8.81 -9.45
C GLU A 63 -25.49 9.31 -8.00
N ILE A 64 -24.61 10.24 -7.63
CA ILE A 64 -24.49 10.76 -6.27
C ILE A 64 -25.04 12.18 -6.24
N SER A 65 -26.09 12.37 -5.44
CA SER A 65 -26.70 13.68 -5.22
C SER A 65 -25.88 14.51 -4.21
N GLU A 66 -26.10 15.82 -4.18
CA GLU A 66 -25.47 16.72 -3.21
C GLU A 66 -25.79 16.32 -1.76
N LEU A 67 -27.00 15.82 -1.52
CA LEU A 67 -27.42 15.33 -0.19
C LEU A 67 -26.57 14.10 0.22
N GLN A 68 -26.37 13.17 -0.69
CA GLN A 68 -25.53 11.99 -0.45
C GLN A 68 -24.08 12.39 -0.22
N LEU A 69 -23.55 13.36 -0.99
CA LEU A 69 -22.23 13.91 -0.78
C LEU A 69 -22.07 14.55 0.61
N SER A 70 -23.09 15.28 1.07
CA SER A 70 -23.09 15.85 2.42
C SER A 70 -23.12 14.75 3.49
N THR A 71 -23.84 13.65 3.23
CA THR A 71 -23.87 12.48 4.11
C THR A 71 -22.49 11.82 4.20
N ILE A 72 -21.78 11.64 3.09
CA ILE A 72 -20.39 11.11 3.08
C ILE A 72 -19.50 11.99 3.95
N LYS A 73 -19.55 13.31 3.77
CA LYS A 73 -18.76 14.28 4.55
C LYS A 73 -19.09 14.29 6.05
N SER A 74 -20.26 13.78 6.45
CA SER A 74 -20.68 13.73 7.86
C SER A 74 -20.07 12.57 8.64
N PHE A 75 -19.43 11.61 7.98
CA PHE A 75 -18.75 10.51 8.67
C PHE A 75 -17.50 11.01 9.40
N ALA A 76 -17.35 10.60 10.65
CA ALA A 76 -16.34 11.14 11.55
C ALA A 76 -14.87 10.93 11.07
N ASN A 77 -14.64 9.86 10.32
CA ASN A 77 -13.30 9.51 9.83
C ASN A 77 -13.02 10.04 8.42
N VAL A 78 -14.02 10.62 7.74
CA VAL A 78 -13.85 11.20 6.41
C VAL A 78 -13.23 12.59 6.55
N GLU A 79 -12.03 12.75 6.04
CA GLU A 79 -11.35 14.03 5.99
C GLU A 79 -11.90 14.91 4.87
N LYS A 80 -12.08 14.31 3.68
CA LYS A 80 -12.47 15.02 2.48
C LYS A 80 -13.20 14.07 1.52
N ALA A 81 -14.24 14.58 0.87
CA ALA A 81 -14.88 13.90 -0.25
C ALA A 81 -15.02 14.92 -1.41
N VAL A 82 -14.52 14.53 -2.58
CA VAL A 82 -14.41 15.38 -3.77
C VAL A 82 -15.02 14.70 -4.97
N ILE A 83 -15.83 15.42 -5.72
CA ILE A 83 -16.33 14.97 -7.01
C ILE A 83 -15.17 15.04 -8.03
N ASN A 84 -14.82 13.91 -8.60
CA ASN A 84 -13.80 13.81 -9.63
C ASN A 84 -14.47 13.76 -11.01
N ASN A 85 -14.45 14.91 -11.70
CA ASN A 85 -15.02 15.03 -13.04
C ASN A 85 -14.02 14.66 -14.15
N ALA A 86 -12.76 14.38 -13.82
CA ALA A 86 -11.70 14.15 -14.82
C ALA A 86 -11.87 12.83 -15.60
N LEU A 87 -12.63 11.88 -15.08
CA LEU A 87 -12.91 10.60 -15.71
C LEU A 87 -14.27 10.59 -16.44
N SER A 88 -14.65 11.66 -17.04
CA SER A 88 -15.93 11.95 -17.71
C SER A 88 -16.36 10.99 -18.84
N GLY A 89 -15.72 9.82 -19.00
CA GLY A 89 -16.17 8.74 -19.88
C GLY A 89 -17.03 7.69 -19.19
N ALA A 90 -17.09 7.66 -17.86
CA ALA A 90 -17.94 6.75 -17.10
C ALA A 90 -19.36 7.31 -16.95
N LYS A 91 -20.37 6.45 -17.12
CA LYS A 91 -21.75 6.81 -16.81
C LYS A 91 -21.89 6.97 -15.29
N GLY A 92 -21.77 8.19 -14.76
CA GLY A 92 -21.98 8.46 -13.34
C GLY A 92 -20.98 9.46 -12.75
N THR A 93 -21.29 9.93 -11.56
CA THR A 93 -20.42 10.79 -10.75
C THR A 93 -19.41 9.92 -10.02
N ILE A 94 -18.15 10.32 -10.03
CA ILE A 94 -17.09 9.69 -9.26
C ILE A 94 -16.81 10.57 -8.05
N VAL A 95 -16.84 9.99 -6.85
CA VAL A 95 -16.48 10.67 -5.61
C VAL A 95 -15.28 10.01 -4.99
N ASP A 96 -14.19 10.76 -4.92
CA ASP A 96 -12.97 10.33 -4.24
C ASP A 96 -13.05 10.73 -2.76
N ILE A 97 -12.80 9.76 -1.88
CA ILE A 97 -12.92 9.88 -0.43
C ILE A 97 -11.55 9.72 0.19
N TYR A 98 -11.22 10.62 1.10
CA TYR A 98 -9.97 10.65 1.86
C TYR A 98 -10.32 10.49 3.34
N PHE A 99 -9.60 9.63 4.03
CA PHE A 99 -9.80 9.35 5.46
C PHE A 99 -8.65 9.91 6.30
N TYR A 100 -8.96 10.45 7.48
CA TYR A 100 -7.95 10.84 8.47
C TYR A 100 -7.04 9.65 8.84
N ASN A 101 -7.63 8.46 8.92
CA ASN A 101 -6.89 7.23 9.13
C ASN A 101 -7.23 6.25 8.02
N ARG A 102 -6.30 6.06 7.10
CA ARG A 102 -6.45 5.16 5.94
C ARG A 102 -6.84 3.72 6.31
N ARG A 103 -6.42 3.26 7.50
CA ARG A 103 -6.70 1.89 7.96
C ARG A 103 -8.18 1.62 8.18
N VAL A 104 -8.96 2.65 8.51
CA VAL A 104 -10.41 2.49 8.73
C VAL A 104 -11.21 2.54 7.43
N ALA A 105 -10.62 2.90 6.30
CA ALA A 105 -11.30 2.96 5.02
C ALA A 105 -12.03 1.66 4.68
N TYR A 106 -11.42 0.49 4.96
CA TYR A 106 -12.03 -0.81 4.71
C TYR A 106 -13.25 -1.11 5.57
N GLN A 107 -13.31 -0.51 6.76
CA GLN A 107 -14.43 -0.67 7.68
C GLN A 107 -15.55 0.33 7.37
N ASP A 108 -15.18 1.56 7.06
CA ASP A 108 -16.11 2.66 6.90
C ASP A 108 -16.71 2.74 5.49
N MET A 109 -15.97 2.37 4.44
CA MET A 109 -16.47 2.40 3.06
C MET A 109 -17.72 1.55 2.83
N PRO A 110 -17.80 0.27 3.30
CA PRO A 110 -19.03 -0.50 3.19
C PRO A 110 -20.21 0.13 3.94
N LEU A 111 -19.96 0.73 5.10
CA LEU A 111 -21.01 1.42 5.89
C LEU A 111 -21.52 2.68 5.18
N ILE A 112 -20.61 3.41 4.52
CA ILE A 112 -20.96 4.57 3.69
C ILE A 112 -21.84 4.11 2.51
N ALA A 113 -21.44 3.06 1.80
CA ALA A 113 -22.18 2.52 0.67
C ALA A 113 -23.58 2.04 1.07
N GLU A 114 -23.67 1.28 2.16
CA GLU A 114 -24.95 0.82 2.71
C GLU A 114 -25.87 1.99 3.08
N ARG A 115 -25.33 3.02 3.73
CA ARG A 115 -26.11 4.21 4.12
C ARG A 115 -26.59 5.02 2.93
N LEU A 116 -25.88 4.97 1.81
CA LEU A 116 -26.26 5.62 0.56
C LEU A 116 -27.18 4.76 -0.30
N GLY A 117 -27.40 3.49 0.08
CA GLY A 117 -28.18 2.52 -0.70
C GLY A 117 -27.49 2.11 -2.01
N LEU A 118 -26.16 2.13 -2.04
CA LEU A 118 -25.37 1.76 -3.21
C LEU A 118 -25.03 0.27 -3.18
N GLU A 119 -24.86 -0.30 -4.37
CA GLU A 119 -24.38 -1.67 -4.52
C GLU A 119 -22.89 -1.77 -4.15
N GLU A 120 -22.44 -2.94 -3.71
CA GLU A 120 -21.05 -3.20 -3.32
C GLU A 120 -20.05 -2.92 -4.45
N ASN A 121 -20.47 -3.15 -5.70
CA ASN A 121 -19.68 -2.89 -6.91
C ASN A 121 -19.45 -1.38 -7.20
N ALA A 122 -20.20 -0.49 -6.53
CA ALA A 122 -20.01 0.95 -6.65
C ALA A 122 -18.81 1.47 -5.83
N VAL A 123 -18.21 0.61 -4.99
CA VAL A 123 -17.10 0.97 -4.10
C VAL A 123 -15.79 0.41 -4.63
N SER A 124 -14.79 1.25 -4.71
CA SER A 124 -13.42 0.87 -5.09
C SER A 124 -12.43 1.35 -4.02
N TYR A 125 -11.36 0.59 -3.84
CA TYR A 125 -10.27 0.92 -2.90
C TYR A 125 -9.00 1.21 -3.68
N ASN A 126 -8.20 2.14 -3.19
CA ASN A 126 -6.89 2.39 -3.78
C ASN A 126 -5.97 1.17 -3.57
N THR A 127 -5.30 0.75 -4.64
CA THR A 127 -4.40 -0.42 -4.63
C THR A 127 -3.24 -0.29 -3.63
N LEU A 128 -2.76 0.93 -3.38
CA LEU A 128 -1.73 1.20 -2.37
C LEU A 128 -2.23 0.93 -0.96
N LEU A 129 -3.47 1.32 -0.70
CA LEU A 129 -4.14 1.07 0.57
C LEU A 129 -4.32 -0.44 0.79
N LEU A 130 -4.74 -1.17 -0.25
CA LEU A 130 -4.91 -2.62 -0.22
C LEU A 130 -3.61 -3.33 0.17
N SER A 131 -2.49 -2.95 -0.45
CA SER A 131 -1.19 -3.54 -0.15
C SER A 131 -0.75 -3.31 1.30
N GLN A 132 -0.95 -2.10 1.83
CA GLN A 132 -0.63 -1.76 3.22
C GLN A 132 -1.49 -2.52 4.23
N TYR A 133 -2.78 -2.71 3.91
CA TYR A 133 -3.71 -3.46 4.75
C TYR A 133 -3.32 -4.94 4.85
N LEU A 134 -3.04 -5.59 3.72
CA LEU A 134 -2.65 -7.01 3.66
C LEU A 134 -1.32 -7.31 4.37
N ILE A 135 -0.38 -6.37 4.34
CA ILE A 135 0.91 -6.52 5.04
C ILE A 135 0.73 -6.41 6.57
N HIS A 136 -0.23 -5.60 7.03
CA HIS A 136 -0.35 -5.29 8.46
C HIS A 136 -1.30 -6.23 9.22
N ASP A 137 -2.25 -6.85 8.53
CA ASP A 137 -3.17 -7.84 9.12
C ASP A 137 -3.33 -9.06 8.20
N PRO A 138 -2.47 -10.07 8.35
CA PRO A 138 -2.52 -11.29 7.53
C PRO A 138 -3.81 -12.11 7.74
N ASN A 139 -4.61 -11.81 8.77
CA ASN A 139 -5.91 -12.44 9.03
C ASN A 139 -7.10 -11.59 8.56
N ALA A 140 -6.84 -10.41 8.01
CA ALA A 140 -7.88 -9.60 7.42
C ALA A 140 -8.57 -10.39 6.31
N LYS A 141 -9.90 -10.51 6.39
CA LYS A 141 -10.68 -11.04 5.27
C LYS A 141 -10.36 -10.18 4.05
N GLN A 142 -9.87 -10.82 3.00
CA GLN A 142 -9.62 -10.11 1.75
C GLN A 142 -10.91 -9.38 1.36
N PRO A 143 -10.84 -8.07 1.06
CA PRO A 143 -11.97 -7.41 0.43
C PRO A 143 -12.31 -8.16 -0.86
N PRO A 144 -13.59 -8.24 -1.26
CA PRO A 144 -13.97 -8.91 -2.49
C PRO A 144 -13.12 -8.35 -3.64
N MET A 145 -12.30 -9.23 -4.24
CA MET A 145 -11.55 -8.85 -5.43
C MET A 145 -12.58 -8.67 -6.54
N LEU A 146 -12.80 -7.43 -6.93
CA LEU A 146 -13.50 -7.12 -8.17
C LEU A 146 -12.62 -7.62 -9.33
N LEU A 147 -13.04 -8.71 -9.97
CA LEU A 147 -12.53 -9.19 -11.25
C LEU A 147 -13.01 -8.27 -12.38
#